data_ed260471744350e0d603275d2d31b2a4
#
_entry.id   ed260471744350e0d603275d2d31b2a4
#
_cell.length_a   1.000
_cell.length_b   1.000
_cell.length_c   1.000
_cell.angle_alpha   90.00
_cell.angle_beta   90.00
_cell.angle_gamma   90.00
#
_symmetry.space_group_name_H-M   'P 1'
#
loop_
_entity.id
_entity.type
_entity.pdbx_description
1 polymer ?
#
loop_
_entity_poly.entity_id
_entity_poly.type
_entity_poly.pdbx_seq_one_letter_code
_entity_poly.pdbx_strand_id
1 'polypeptide(L)' 'MNFADQKMVEKLRKEFPVGCRIVLDEMDDRQALPIGTQGTCNGVDDAGNILVSWDTGSHLNVAYGADSCH' A
#
# COMPACT_ATOMS: atom_id res chain seq x y z
N MET A 1 -9.96 -8.88 16.12
CA MET A 1 -9.69 -8.96 14.69
C MET A 1 -9.25 -7.60 14.17
N ASN A 2 -8.12 -7.54 13.47
CA ASN A 2 -7.47 -6.26 13.14
C ASN A 2 -7.67 -5.86 11.68
N PHE A 3 -8.89 -6.06 11.17
CA PHE A 3 -9.24 -5.57 9.85
C PHE A 3 -9.52 -4.07 9.90
N ALA A 4 -9.15 -3.35 8.87
CA ALA A 4 -9.50 -1.96 8.73
C ALA A 4 -11.03 -1.83 8.64
N ASP A 5 -11.55 -0.70 9.13
CA ASP A 5 -12.95 -0.36 8.99
C ASP A 5 -13.33 -0.35 7.50
N GLN A 6 -14.53 -0.87 7.19
CA GLN A 6 -15.05 -0.92 5.82
C GLN A 6 -15.04 0.46 5.15
N LYS A 7 -15.37 1.51 5.89
CA LYS A 7 -15.34 2.89 5.38
C LYS A 7 -13.92 3.33 5.03
N MET A 8 -12.94 2.91 5.84
CA MET A 8 -11.53 3.21 5.58
C MET A 8 -11.04 2.47 4.33
N VAL A 9 -11.42 1.21 4.17
CA VAL A 9 -11.08 0.43 2.97
C VAL A 9 -11.66 1.09 1.71
N GLU A 10 -12.92 1.53 1.76
CA GLU A 10 -13.54 2.23 0.64
C GLU A 10 -12.83 3.54 0.32
N LYS A 11 -12.42 4.29 1.35
CA LYS A 11 -11.66 5.53 1.17
C LYS A 11 -10.31 5.25 0.51
N LEU A 12 -9.61 4.21 0.97
CA LEU A 12 -8.33 3.82 0.38
C LEU A 12 -8.48 3.41 -1.07
N ARG A 13 -9.55 2.68 -1.42
CA ARG A 13 -9.82 2.28 -2.80
C ARG A 13 -10.08 3.46 -3.72
N LYS A 14 -10.66 4.53 -3.21
CA LYS A 14 -10.86 5.76 -3.99
C LYS A 14 -9.56 6.54 -4.14
N GLU A 15 -8.76 6.57 -3.08
CA GLU A 15 -7.49 7.30 -3.06
C GLU A 15 -6.41 6.59 -3.89
N PHE A 16 -6.44 5.24 -3.90
CA PHE A 16 -5.48 4.40 -4.60
C PHE A 16 -6.18 3.44 -5.56
N PRO A 17 -6.72 3.94 -6.67
CA PRO A 17 -7.35 3.07 -7.67
C PRO A 17 -6.33 2.15 -8.33
N VAL A 18 -6.79 0.99 -8.80
CA VAL A 18 -5.96 0.03 -9.52
C VAL A 18 -5.26 0.72 -10.70
N GLY A 19 -3.96 0.53 -10.80
CA GLY A 19 -3.15 1.10 -11.87
C GLY A 19 -2.52 2.44 -11.55
N CYS A 20 -2.87 3.08 -10.41
CA CYS A 20 -2.25 4.35 -10.05
C CYS A 20 -0.79 4.15 -9.63
N ARG A 21 0.02 5.19 -9.85
CA ARG A 21 1.42 5.19 -9.40
C ARG A 21 1.50 5.67 -7.97
N ILE A 22 2.37 5.05 -7.20
CA ILE A 22 2.59 5.40 -5.80
C ILE A 22 4.07 5.52 -5.48
N VAL A 23 4.36 6.24 -4.41
CA VAL A 23 5.71 6.42 -3.89
C VAL A 23 5.70 6.03 -2.41
N LEU A 24 6.65 5.21 -2.00
CA LEU A 24 6.75 4.74 -0.62
C LEU A 24 7.25 5.86 0.29
N ASP A 25 6.50 6.15 1.35
CA ASP A 25 6.89 7.14 2.37
C ASP A 25 7.51 6.47 3.59
N GLU A 26 6.94 5.35 4.05
CA GLU A 26 7.41 4.63 5.21
C GLU A 26 6.97 3.18 5.16
N MET A 27 7.82 2.26 5.58
CA MET A 27 7.50 0.84 5.64
C MET A 27 8.14 0.22 6.89
N ASP A 28 7.30 -0.29 7.77
CA ASP A 28 7.72 -0.95 9.00
C ASP A 28 7.86 -2.47 8.76
N ASP A 29 8.97 -2.86 8.16
CA ASP A 29 9.25 -4.24 7.80
C ASP A 29 10.77 -4.45 7.80
N ARG A 30 11.22 -5.68 8.13
CA ARG A 30 12.64 -6.04 8.07
C ARG A 30 13.22 -5.95 6.67
N GLN A 31 12.37 -6.18 5.68
CA GLN A 31 12.73 -6.14 4.27
C GLN A 31 12.22 -4.87 3.60
N ALA A 32 12.05 -3.82 4.41
CA ALA A 32 11.52 -2.55 3.92
C ALA A 32 12.32 -2.05 2.71
N LEU A 33 11.58 -1.56 1.70
CA LEU A 33 12.17 -0.91 0.55
C LEU A 33 12.63 0.51 0.94
N PRO A 34 13.59 1.06 0.21
CA PRO A 34 13.99 2.45 0.46
C PRO A 34 12.82 3.43 0.30
N ILE A 35 12.76 4.42 1.15
CA ILE A 35 11.81 5.53 1.01
C ILE A 35 12.01 6.16 -0.36
N GLY A 36 10.90 6.47 -1.04
CA GLY A 36 10.93 7.01 -2.39
C GLY A 36 10.84 5.96 -3.49
N THR A 37 10.85 4.66 -3.14
CA THR A 37 10.62 3.59 -4.11
C THR A 37 9.26 3.78 -4.77
N GLN A 38 9.20 3.66 -6.09
CA GLN A 38 7.98 3.83 -6.86
C GLN A 38 7.38 2.49 -7.27
N GLY A 39 6.08 2.47 -7.43
CA GLY A 39 5.37 1.26 -7.84
C GLY A 39 4.00 1.55 -8.41
N THR A 40 3.30 0.48 -8.75
CA THR A 40 1.94 0.53 -9.30
C THR A 40 0.98 -0.16 -8.34
N CYS A 41 -0.11 0.52 -8.00
CA CYS A 41 -1.15 -0.04 -7.15
C CYS A 41 -1.95 -1.11 -7.90
N ASN A 42 -2.12 -2.28 -7.29
CA ASN A 42 -2.92 -3.38 -7.82
C ASN A 42 -4.29 -3.49 -7.14
N GLY A 43 -4.57 -2.62 -6.19
CA GLY A 43 -5.82 -2.62 -5.45
C GLY A 43 -5.59 -2.50 -3.95
N VAL A 44 -6.69 -2.59 -3.19
CA VAL A 44 -6.68 -2.58 -1.73
C VAL A 44 -7.48 -3.77 -1.25
N ASP A 45 -6.91 -4.58 -0.35
CA ASP A 45 -7.62 -5.74 0.19
C ASP A 45 -8.57 -5.33 1.33
N ASP A 46 -9.34 -6.31 1.85
CA ASP A 46 -10.33 -6.06 2.90
C ASP A 46 -9.70 -5.71 4.25
N ALA A 47 -8.43 -5.99 4.43
CA ALA A 47 -7.69 -5.63 5.64
C ALA A 47 -7.07 -4.21 5.56
N GLY A 48 -7.25 -3.52 4.43
CA GLY A 48 -6.69 -2.19 4.23
C GLY A 48 -5.25 -2.18 3.75
N ASN A 49 -4.74 -3.30 3.26
CA ASN A 49 -3.40 -3.34 2.65
C ASN A 49 -3.48 -2.87 1.21
N ILE A 50 -2.58 -1.97 0.83
CA ILE A 50 -2.44 -1.56 -0.56
C ILE A 50 -1.51 -2.56 -1.24
N LEU A 51 -2.04 -3.23 -2.26
CA LEU A 51 -1.31 -4.24 -3.01
C LEU A 51 -0.48 -3.54 -4.07
N VAL A 52 0.82 -3.80 -4.09
CA VAL A 52 1.74 -3.03 -4.94
C VAL A 52 2.67 -3.93 -5.73
N SER A 53 2.88 -3.56 -6.99
CA SER A 53 4.00 -4.05 -7.79
C SER A 53 5.05 -2.94 -7.85
N TRP A 54 6.09 -3.08 -7.05
CA TRP A 54 7.16 -2.09 -7.00
C TRP A 54 8.06 -2.21 -8.23
N ASP A 55 8.59 -1.09 -8.70
CA ASP A 55 9.44 -1.06 -9.89
C ASP A 55 10.74 -1.88 -9.72
N THR A 56 11.13 -2.14 -8.47
CA THR A 56 12.27 -2.99 -8.13
C THR A 56 11.99 -4.48 -8.32
N GLY A 57 10.76 -4.87 -8.61
CA GLY A 57 10.31 -6.26 -8.69
C GLY A 57 9.76 -6.82 -7.40
N SER A 58 9.79 -6.06 -6.31
CA SER A 58 9.20 -6.46 -5.04
C SER A 58 7.67 -6.39 -5.08
N HIS A 59 7.01 -7.21 -4.25
CA HIS A 59 5.55 -7.21 -4.08
C HIS A 59 5.14 -6.99 -2.62
N LEU A 60 5.99 -6.34 -1.82
CA LEU A 60 5.63 -6.01 -0.43
C LEU A 60 4.47 -5.02 -0.42
N ASN A 61 3.40 -5.37 0.28
CA ASN A 61 2.21 -4.51 0.37
C ASN A 61 2.43 -3.39 1.38
N VAL A 62 1.69 -2.28 1.20
CA VAL A 62 1.67 -1.18 2.16
C VAL A 62 0.56 -1.46 3.17
N ALA A 63 0.92 -1.69 4.43
CA ALA A 63 -0.02 -2.05 5.48
C ALA A 63 -0.61 -0.79 6.13
N TYR A 64 -1.95 -0.65 6.10
CA TYR A 64 -2.64 0.46 6.75
C TYR A 64 -2.26 0.55 8.23
N GLY A 65 -1.87 1.73 8.67
CA GLY A 65 -1.51 2.00 10.07
C GLY A 65 -0.05 1.73 10.43
N ALA A 66 0.66 0.91 9.65
CA ALA A 66 2.08 0.61 9.89
C ALA A 66 2.98 1.26 8.84
N ASP A 67 2.53 1.28 7.59
CA ASP A 67 3.29 1.81 6.46
C ASP A 67 2.53 2.99 5.84
N SER A 68 3.21 3.77 4.98
CA SER A 68 2.54 4.85 4.25
C SER A 68 3.13 5.06 2.86
N CYS A 69 2.29 5.54 1.94
CA CYS A 69 2.66 5.89 0.57
C CYS A 69 1.74 7.00 0.05
N HIS A 70 2.11 7.57 -1.10
CA HIS A 70 1.28 8.57 -1.77
C HIS A 70 1.33 8.45 -3.29
#